data_f07de4dd73259e2436e1e357896f12e3
#
_entry.id   f07de4dd73259e2436e1e357896f12e3
#
_cell.length_a   1.000
_cell.length_b   1.000
_cell.length_c   1.000
_cell.angle_alpha   90.00
_cell.angle_beta   90.00
_cell.angle_gamma   90.00
#
_symmetry.space_group_name_H-M   'P 1'
#
loop_
_entity.id
_entity.type
_entity.pdbx_description
1 polymer ?
#
loop_
_entity_poly.entity_id
_entity_poly.type
_entity_poly.pdbx_seq_one_letter_code
_entity_poly.pdbx_strand_id
1 'polypeptide(L)'
;MATSTPYDDVFRTLLADCSELFLPVLNESFGERYTGKERIEFSPNEHFLWQQDGDAVERITDSCFVVISEDGSSSKKYHAELQSTEDSRMLIRISEYDAQIALDGGEVRNDVLTVEFPHSAVLYLRSTGKTPDEMTIRMVAPDGNELSYKIPVMKIQEYDAEEIFRKNLLFLIPFHLFRYEKDFDDCEKDGEKLQKLKAKYAAIMKRLEALQDAVAIDEFTKRAIIDMAKEVTRHLAGKYEKVEEGVESTMGGKILNYEAKDIRNQALAEGRAEGRAEGTERAFKLIELLHKDGRLDLVERVANDEQLQKQLFQKYGI
;
A
#
# COMPACT_ATOMS: atom_id res chain seq x y z
N MET A 1 -15.94 14.01 1.50
CA MET A 1 -14.49 13.76 1.63
C MET A 1 -14.32 12.63 2.61
N ALA A 2 -13.79 11.48 2.20
CA ALA A 2 -13.33 10.49 3.15
C ALA A 2 -12.05 11.08 3.77
N THR A 3 -12.09 11.41 5.05
CA THR A 3 -10.88 11.84 5.78
C THR A 3 -9.99 10.62 5.94
N SER A 4 -8.75 10.70 5.42
CA SER A 4 -7.71 9.69 5.69
C SER A 4 -7.65 9.45 7.20
N THR A 5 -7.66 8.19 7.60
CA THR A 5 -7.50 7.83 9.00
C THR A 5 -6.01 7.67 9.31
N PRO A 6 -5.58 7.78 10.58
CA PRO A 6 -4.20 7.47 10.95
C PRO A 6 -3.77 6.05 10.55
N TYR A 7 -4.72 5.14 10.42
CA TYR A 7 -4.46 3.76 10.00
C TYR A 7 -4.15 3.64 8.51
N ASP A 8 -4.78 4.49 7.68
CA ASP A 8 -4.48 4.58 6.24
C ASP A 8 -3.06 5.11 6.03
N ASP A 9 -2.63 6.09 6.86
CA ASP A 9 -1.27 6.62 6.80
C ASP A 9 -0.23 5.56 7.22
N VAL A 10 -0.52 4.77 8.26
CA VAL A 10 0.31 3.63 8.68
C VAL A 10 0.41 2.59 7.56
N PHE A 11 -0.72 2.24 6.95
CA PHE A 11 -0.77 1.28 5.85
C PHE A 11 0.08 1.73 4.66
N ARG A 12 -0.12 2.96 4.19
CA ARG A 12 0.62 3.53 3.07
C ARG A 12 2.11 3.68 3.36
N THR A 13 2.46 4.12 4.58
CA THR A 13 3.86 4.25 5.00
C THR A 13 4.55 2.89 4.98
N LEU A 14 3.94 1.87 5.58
CA LEU A 14 4.53 0.55 5.65
C LEU A 14 4.63 -0.09 4.25
N LEU A 15 3.63 0.13 3.41
CA LEU A 15 3.63 -0.36 2.03
C LEU A 15 4.71 0.33 1.19
N ALA A 16 4.93 1.63 1.37
CA ALA A 16 5.96 2.37 0.66
C ALA A 16 7.38 2.03 1.12
N ASP A 17 7.55 1.74 2.42
CA ASP A 17 8.85 1.58 3.06
C ASP A 17 9.36 0.14 3.08
N CYS A 18 8.42 -0.81 3.19
CA CYS A 18 8.67 -2.24 3.36
C CYS A 18 7.67 -3.01 2.48
N SER A 19 7.62 -2.70 1.19
CA SER A 19 6.65 -3.26 0.24
C SER A 19 6.69 -4.80 0.19
N GLU A 20 7.87 -5.38 0.37
CA GLU A 20 8.08 -6.83 0.38
C GLU A 20 7.27 -7.54 1.48
N LEU A 21 6.96 -6.85 2.58
CA LEU A 21 6.10 -7.39 3.64
C LEU A 21 4.66 -7.61 3.17
N PHE A 22 4.26 -7.00 2.05
CA PHE A 22 2.91 -7.15 1.51
C PHE A 22 2.76 -8.37 0.60
N LEU A 23 3.85 -8.94 0.07
CA LEU A 23 3.81 -10.14 -0.77
C LEU A 23 3.14 -11.34 -0.08
N PRO A 24 3.42 -11.66 1.21
CA PRO A 24 2.67 -12.69 1.92
C PRO A 24 1.18 -12.38 2.09
N VAL A 25 0.79 -11.09 2.18
CA VAL A 25 -0.62 -10.69 2.23
C VAL A 25 -1.31 -11.01 0.89
N LEU A 26 -0.63 -10.77 -0.24
CA LEU A 26 -1.13 -11.17 -1.57
C LEU A 26 -1.22 -12.69 -1.70
N ASN A 27 -0.23 -13.44 -1.19
CA ASN A 27 -0.28 -14.90 -1.17
C ASN A 27 -1.51 -15.40 -0.41
N GLU A 28 -1.79 -14.83 0.75
CA GLU A 28 -2.95 -15.22 1.58
C GLU A 28 -4.27 -14.82 0.91
N SER A 29 -4.36 -13.62 0.32
CA SER A 29 -5.59 -13.09 -0.26
C SER A 29 -5.95 -13.74 -1.60
N PHE A 30 -4.97 -14.00 -2.45
CA PHE A 30 -5.19 -14.42 -3.84
C PHE A 30 -4.70 -15.84 -4.13
N GLY A 31 -4.11 -16.53 -3.16
CA GLY A 31 -3.51 -17.86 -3.36
C GLY A 31 -2.24 -17.82 -4.24
N GLU A 32 -1.56 -16.68 -4.28
CA GLU A 32 -0.28 -16.51 -4.98
C GLU A 32 0.85 -17.25 -4.26
N ARG A 33 2.04 -17.26 -4.87
CA ARG A 33 3.23 -17.93 -4.33
C ARG A 33 4.47 -17.05 -4.45
N TYR A 34 4.32 -15.77 -4.12
CA TYR A 34 5.45 -14.85 -4.08
C TYR A 34 6.44 -15.26 -2.99
N THR A 35 7.73 -15.13 -3.30
CA THR A 35 8.84 -15.64 -2.47
C THR A 35 9.56 -14.53 -1.71
N GLY A 36 9.25 -13.24 -2.03
CA GLY A 36 9.96 -12.06 -1.52
C GLY A 36 11.06 -11.56 -2.44
N LYS A 37 11.22 -12.17 -3.63
CA LYS A 37 12.20 -11.74 -4.65
C LYS A 37 11.57 -10.92 -5.77
N GLU A 38 10.26 -10.85 -5.77
CA GLU A 38 9.47 -10.05 -6.70
C GLU A 38 9.66 -8.57 -6.38
N ARG A 39 9.62 -7.74 -7.42
CA ARG A 39 9.69 -6.28 -7.28
C ARG A 39 8.29 -5.70 -7.28
N ILE A 40 8.03 -4.77 -6.36
CA ILE A 40 6.79 -3.99 -6.33
C ILE A 40 7.07 -2.60 -6.89
N GLU A 41 6.29 -2.20 -7.88
CA GLU A 41 6.30 -0.86 -8.46
C GLU A 41 4.95 -0.19 -8.21
N PHE A 42 4.98 0.98 -7.60
CA PHE A 42 3.76 1.73 -7.29
C PHE A 42 3.28 2.51 -8.50
N SER A 43 1.97 2.45 -8.75
CA SER A 43 1.28 3.35 -9.65
C SER A 43 0.88 4.64 -8.93
N PRO A 44 0.64 5.75 -9.64
CA PRO A 44 0.05 6.94 -9.02
C PRO A 44 -1.26 6.58 -8.31
N ASN A 45 -1.40 6.98 -7.05
CA ASN A 45 -2.62 6.72 -6.26
C ASN A 45 -3.66 7.83 -6.39
N GLU A 46 -3.31 8.93 -7.07
CA GLU A 46 -4.18 10.08 -7.28
C GLU A 46 -4.95 9.91 -8.58
N HIS A 47 -6.26 9.70 -8.46
CA HIS A 47 -7.17 9.60 -9.60
C HIS A 47 -8.18 10.74 -9.55
N PHE A 48 -8.28 11.50 -10.64
CA PHE A 48 -9.23 12.61 -10.76
C PHE A 48 -10.51 12.13 -11.44
N LEU A 49 -11.61 12.11 -10.68
CA LEU A 49 -12.95 11.85 -11.22
C LEU A 49 -13.69 13.16 -11.43
N TRP A 50 -14.14 13.40 -12.65
CA TRP A 50 -14.96 14.55 -12.99
C TRP A 50 -16.42 14.31 -12.56
N GLN A 51 -16.96 15.19 -11.71
CA GLN A 51 -18.39 15.19 -11.41
C GLN A 51 -19.16 16.03 -12.46
N GLN A 52 -20.47 15.77 -12.58
CA GLN A 52 -21.34 16.46 -13.54
C GLN A 52 -21.36 17.99 -13.37
N ASP A 53 -20.98 18.51 -12.22
CA ASP A 53 -20.93 19.94 -11.90
C ASP A 53 -19.61 20.62 -12.33
N GLY A 54 -18.72 19.90 -13.01
CA GLY A 54 -17.47 20.45 -13.54
C GLY A 54 -16.31 20.54 -12.55
N ASP A 55 -16.50 20.15 -11.29
CA ASP A 55 -15.44 20.09 -10.31
C ASP A 55 -14.72 18.74 -10.37
N ALA A 56 -13.40 18.77 -10.50
CA ALA A 56 -12.58 17.58 -10.36
C ALA A 56 -12.55 17.18 -8.87
N VAL A 57 -13.00 15.97 -8.56
CA VAL A 57 -12.85 15.38 -7.23
C VAL A 57 -11.64 14.46 -7.24
N GLU A 58 -10.58 14.90 -6.57
CA GLU A 58 -9.44 14.04 -6.28
C GLU A 58 -9.89 12.89 -5.38
N ARG A 59 -9.68 11.67 -5.85
CA ARG A 59 -9.85 10.46 -5.05
C ARG A 59 -8.52 9.74 -4.98
N ILE A 60 -8.12 9.45 -3.75
CA ILE A 60 -6.87 8.75 -3.46
C ILE A 60 -7.25 7.32 -3.10
N THR A 61 -6.73 6.34 -3.85
CA THR A 61 -6.80 4.92 -3.48
C THR A 61 -5.80 4.63 -2.37
N ASP A 62 -6.05 3.64 -1.53
CA ASP A 62 -5.10 3.26 -0.48
C ASP A 62 -3.81 2.72 -1.11
N SER A 63 -3.92 1.87 -2.12
CA SER A 63 -2.75 1.42 -2.87
C SER A 63 -3.10 0.85 -4.24
N CYS A 64 -2.30 1.22 -5.25
CA CYS A 64 -2.25 0.57 -6.56
C CYS A 64 -0.79 0.31 -6.92
N PHE A 65 -0.46 -0.93 -7.25
CA PHE A 65 0.92 -1.33 -7.56
C PHE A 65 0.97 -2.54 -8.48
N VAL A 66 2.13 -2.75 -9.08
CA VAL A 66 2.43 -3.89 -9.94
C VAL A 66 3.48 -4.75 -9.26
N VAL A 67 3.23 -6.04 -9.18
CA VAL A 67 4.22 -7.04 -8.75
C VAL A 67 4.85 -7.65 -10.00
N ILE A 68 6.15 -7.52 -10.11
CA ILE A 68 6.94 -8.01 -11.24
C ILE A 68 7.76 -9.22 -10.77
N SER A 69 7.71 -10.32 -11.50
CA SER A 69 8.48 -11.52 -11.22
C SER A 69 9.99 -11.24 -11.18
N GLU A 70 10.78 -12.06 -10.48
CA GLU A 70 12.24 -11.91 -10.32
C GLU A 70 12.95 -11.79 -11.68
N ASP A 71 12.51 -12.53 -12.69
CA ASP A 71 13.06 -12.54 -14.04
C ASP A 71 12.47 -11.46 -14.97
N GLY A 72 11.50 -10.68 -14.49
CA GLY A 72 10.81 -9.66 -15.27
C GLY A 72 9.87 -10.20 -16.35
N SER A 73 9.65 -11.52 -16.43
CA SER A 73 8.87 -12.15 -17.49
C SER A 73 7.36 -11.98 -17.34
N SER A 74 6.88 -11.69 -16.15
CA SER A 74 5.46 -11.51 -15.84
C SER A 74 5.24 -10.40 -14.82
N SER A 75 4.08 -9.77 -14.92
CA SER A 75 3.64 -8.77 -13.96
C SER A 75 2.15 -8.92 -13.69
N LYS A 76 1.73 -8.56 -12.46
CA LYS A 76 0.33 -8.48 -12.08
C LYS A 76 0.05 -7.18 -11.37
N LYS A 77 -1.06 -6.54 -11.71
CA LYS A 77 -1.51 -5.30 -11.09
C LYS A 77 -2.45 -5.60 -9.93
N TYR A 78 -2.22 -4.93 -8.80
CA TYR A 78 -3.01 -5.09 -7.58
C TYR A 78 -3.56 -3.74 -7.11
N HIS A 79 -4.74 -3.81 -6.50
CA HIS A 79 -5.37 -2.73 -5.78
C HIS A 79 -5.79 -3.24 -4.40
N ALA A 80 -5.32 -2.60 -3.34
CA ALA A 80 -5.66 -2.97 -1.97
C ALA A 80 -6.26 -1.79 -1.23
N GLU A 81 -7.41 -2.00 -0.58
CA GLU A 81 -8.12 -1.03 0.24
C GLU A 81 -8.10 -1.44 1.71
N LEU A 82 -7.61 -0.55 2.59
CA LEU A 82 -7.72 -0.72 4.03
C LEU A 82 -8.98 -0.04 4.53
N GLN A 83 -9.76 -0.75 5.36
CA GLN A 83 -10.99 -0.20 5.91
C GLN A 83 -11.08 -0.41 7.42
N SER A 84 -11.37 0.67 8.14
CA SER A 84 -11.53 0.60 9.61
C SER A 84 -12.77 -0.20 10.02
N THR A 85 -13.85 -0.10 9.25
CA THR A 85 -15.14 -0.76 9.50
C THR A 85 -15.82 -1.09 8.17
N GLU A 86 -16.84 -1.95 8.23
CA GLU A 86 -17.68 -2.25 7.06
C GLU A 86 -18.30 -0.95 6.48
N ASP A 87 -18.19 -0.80 5.16
CA ASP A 87 -18.80 0.28 4.40
C ASP A 87 -19.72 -0.35 3.31
N SER A 88 -21.01 -0.04 3.34
CA SER A 88 -21.98 -0.52 2.36
C SER A 88 -21.70 -0.05 0.93
N ARG A 89 -20.87 0.97 0.74
CA ARG A 89 -20.48 1.52 -0.55
C ARG A 89 -19.13 0.97 -1.05
N MET A 90 -18.51 0.06 -0.31
CA MET A 90 -17.18 -0.46 -0.63
C MET A 90 -17.10 -1.04 -2.05
N LEU A 91 -18.06 -1.87 -2.44
CA LEU A 91 -18.10 -2.46 -3.80
C LEU A 91 -18.22 -1.39 -4.89
N ILE A 92 -18.95 -0.30 -4.63
CA ILE A 92 -19.06 0.82 -5.59
C ILE A 92 -17.70 1.51 -5.71
N ARG A 93 -17.05 1.82 -4.58
CA ARG A 93 -15.73 2.47 -4.56
C ARG A 93 -14.68 1.63 -5.29
N ILE A 94 -14.60 0.34 -4.98
CA ILE A 94 -13.66 -0.56 -5.66
C ILE A 94 -13.94 -0.58 -7.16
N SER A 95 -15.21 -0.67 -7.58
CA SER A 95 -15.58 -0.68 -9.01
C SER A 95 -15.15 0.62 -9.70
N GLU A 96 -15.32 1.78 -9.03
CA GLU A 96 -14.89 3.09 -9.56
C GLU A 96 -13.35 3.14 -9.71
N TYR A 97 -12.61 2.71 -8.68
CA TYR A 97 -11.14 2.71 -8.69
C TYR A 97 -10.57 1.69 -9.68
N ASP A 98 -11.09 0.46 -9.68
CA ASP A 98 -10.65 -0.58 -10.61
C ASP A 98 -10.85 -0.16 -12.07
N ALA A 99 -12.00 0.48 -12.38
CA ALA A 99 -12.25 0.99 -13.72
C ALA A 99 -11.27 2.11 -14.10
N GLN A 100 -10.95 3.03 -13.18
CA GLN A 100 -9.98 4.09 -13.44
C GLN A 100 -8.57 3.50 -13.63
N ILE A 101 -8.14 2.62 -12.75
CA ILE A 101 -6.84 1.92 -12.84
C ILE A 101 -6.71 1.16 -14.16
N ALA A 102 -7.82 0.53 -14.60
CA ALA A 102 -7.85 -0.19 -15.87
C ALA A 102 -7.75 0.76 -17.07
N LEU A 103 -8.42 1.91 -17.02
CA LEU A 103 -8.38 2.95 -18.07
C LEU A 103 -7.02 3.61 -18.19
N ASP A 104 -6.35 3.90 -17.06
CA ASP A 104 -5.01 4.52 -17.05
C ASP A 104 -3.95 3.64 -17.75
N GLY A 105 -4.14 2.31 -17.72
CA GLY A 105 -3.32 1.35 -18.47
C GLY A 105 -3.93 0.91 -19.80
N GLY A 106 -5.05 1.51 -20.21
CA GLY A 106 -5.80 1.09 -21.39
C GLY A 106 -5.08 1.41 -22.70
N GLU A 107 -5.22 0.54 -23.68
CA GLU A 107 -4.61 0.67 -24.98
C GLU A 107 -5.67 0.67 -26.10
N VAL A 108 -5.61 1.66 -27.00
CA VAL A 108 -6.51 1.73 -28.15
C VAL A 108 -5.74 1.32 -29.41
N ARG A 109 -6.15 0.20 -30.02
CA ARG A 109 -5.62 -0.26 -31.32
C ARG A 109 -6.76 -0.63 -32.26
N ASN A 110 -6.76 -0.12 -33.48
CA ASN A 110 -7.76 -0.43 -34.51
C ASN A 110 -9.21 -0.27 -34.02
N ASP A 111 -9.50 0.85 -33.35
CA ASP A 111 -10.82 1.17 -32.76
C ASP A 111 -11.28 0.19 -31.66
N VAL A 112 -10.34 -0.56 -31.07
CA VAL A 112 -10.58 -1.44 -29.92
C VAL A 112 -9.84 -0.92 -28.71
N LEU A 113 -10.57 -0.57 -27.65
CA LEU A 113 -10.01 -0.28 -26.35
C LEU A 113 -9.85 -1.59 -25.57
N THR A 114 -8.62 -1.89 -25.18
CA THR A 114 -8.30 -3.01 -24.28
C THR A 114 -7.92 -2.46 -22.91
N VAL A 115 -8.56 -2.95 -21.85
CA VAL A 115 -8.30 -2.58 -20.45
C VAL A 115 -8.08 -3.83 -19.62
N GLU A 116 -7.14 -3.75 -18.66
CA GLU A 116 -6.89 -4.81 -17.68
C GLU A 116 -7.27 -4.31 -16.28
N PHE A 117 -8.25 -4.98 -15.66
CA PHE A 117 -8.64 -4.70 -14.29
C PHE A 117 -7.59 -5.23 -13.30
N PRO A 118 -7.33 -4.51 -12.19
CA PRO A 118 -6.43 -4.99 -11.14
C PRO A 118 -7.02 -6.17 -10.37
N HIS A 119 -6.16 -6.92 -9.70
CA HIS A 119 -6.56 -7.86 -8.66
C HIS A 119 -6.82 -7.07 -7.37
N SER A 120 -8.10 -6.89 -7.00
CA SER A 120 -8.49 -6.03 -5.89
C SER A 120 -8.82 -6.83 -4.64
N ALA A 121 -8.39 -6.33 -3.46
CA ALA A 121 -8.67 -6.91 -2.16
C ALA A 121 -9.05 -5.84 -1.13
N VAL A 122 -9.84 -6.22 -0.12
CA VAL A 122 -10.17 -5.36 1.02
C VAL A 122 -9.61 -5.96 2.30
N LEU A 123 -8.96 -5.13 3.10
CA LEU A 123 -8.45 -5.46 4.42
C LEU A 123 -9.29 -4.73 5.46
N TYR A 124 -10.09 -5.46 6.23
CA TYR A 124 -10.87 -4.88 7.32
C TYR A 124 -10.12 -4.95 8.64
N LEU A 125 -9.92 -3.78 9.28
CA LEU A 125 -9.35 -3.67 10.63
C LEU A 125 -10.33 -4.22 11.68
N ARG A 126 -11.63 -3.97 11.48
CA ARG A 126 -12.72 -4.51 12.32
C ARG A 126 -13.68 -5.31 11.46
N SER A 127 -14.06 -6.46 11.97
CA SER A 127 -14.99 -7.36 11.32
C SER A 127 -16.08 -7.85 12.30
N THR A 128 -17.17 -8.30 11.75
CA THR A 128 -18.28 -8.91 12.47
C THR A 128 -18.57 -10.28 11.88
N GLY A 129 -19.42 -11.08 12.53
CA GLY A 129 -19.86 -12.36 11.96
C GLY A 129 -20.65 -12.24 10.65
N LYS A 130 -20.95 -11.00 10.20
CA LYS A 130 -21.63 -10.71 8.92
C LYS A 130 -20.66 -10.25 7.83
N THR A 131 -19.43 -9.88 8.18
CA THR A 131 -18.40 -9.49 7.21
C THR A 131 -18.11 -10.68 6.30
N PRO A 132 -18.31 -10.56 4.97
CA PRO A 132 -18.08 -11.67 4.05
C PRO A 132 -16.58 -12.00 3.96
N ASP A 133 -16.25 -13.21 3.52
CA ASP A 133 -14.88 -13.60 3.18
C ASP A 133 -14.50 -13.17 1.75
N GLU A 134 -15.51 -12.88 0.95
CA GLU A 134 -15.37 -12.53 -0.46
C GLU A 134 -16.55 -11.66 -0.91
N MET A 135 -16.27 -10.66 -1.72
CA MET A 135 -17.27 -9.85 -2.43
C MET A 135 -17.20 -10.14 -3.93
N THR A 136 -18.27 -9.81 -4.67
CA THR A 136 -18.31 -10.04 -6.13
C THR A 136 -18.79 -8.79 -6.83
N ILE A 137 -18.06 -8.36 -7.86
CA ILE A 137 -18.53 -7.38 -8.85
C ILE A 137 -19.00 -8.17 -10.07
N ARG A 138 -20.24 -7.87 -10.52
CA ARG A 138 -20.81 -8.40 -11.75
C ARG A 138 -21.17 -7.25 -12.69
N MET A 139 -20.63 -7.30 -13.88
CA MET A 139 -20.90 -6.37 -14.96
C MET A 139 -21.77 -7.06 -16.02
N VAL A 140 -22.80 -6.36 -16.49
CA VAL A 140 -23.70 -6.85 -17.53
C VAL A 140 -23.57 -5.92 -18.74
N ALA A 141 -23.13 -6.46 -19.87
CA ALA A 141 -23.00 -5.71 -21.10
C ALA A 141 -24.38 -5.50 -21.77
N PRO A 142 -24.54 -4.49 -22.67
CA PRO A 142 -25.81 -4.22 -23.34
C PRO A 142 -26.36 -5.39 -24.18
N ASP A 143 -25.50 -6.28 -24.63
CA ASP A 143 -25.84 -7.52 -25.38
C ASP A 143 -26.23 -8.69 -24.45
N GLY A 144 -26.21 -8.47 -23.12
CA GLY A 144 -26.51 -9.47 -22.13
C GLY A 144 -25.35 -10.36 -21.68
N ASN A 145 -24.16 -10.18 -22.25
CA ASN A 145 -22.97 -10.86 -21.75
C ASN A 145 -22.62 -10.39 -20.34
N GLU A 146 -22.17 -11.31 -19.49
CA GLU A 146 -21.82 -11.03 -18.10
C GLU A 146 -20.34 -11.36 -17.85
N LEU A 147 -19.69 -10.47 -17.11
CA LEU A 147 -18.37 -10.69 -16.51
C LEU A 147 -18.50 -10.58 -14.99
N SER A 148 -17.93 -11.51 -14.25
CA SER A 148 -17.89 -11.43 -12.79
C SER A 148 -16.48 -11.70 -12.29
N TYR A 149 -16.04 -10.92 -11.30
CA TYR A 149 -14.80 -11.18 -10.60
C TYR A 149 -14.98 -11.01 -9.09
N LYS A 150 -14.12 -11.70 -8.36
CA LYS A 150 -14.17 -11.82 -6.92
C LYS A 150 -13.13 -10.89 -6.28
N ILE A 151 -13.52 -10.33 -5.15
CA ILE A 151 -12.70 -9.47 -4.32
C ILE A 151 -12.54 -10.15 -2.97
N PRO A 152 -11.38 -10.74 -2.67
CA PRO A 152 -11.12 -11.35 -1.37
C PRO A 152 -11.16 -10.29 -0.27
N VAL A 153 -11.63 -10.71 0.90
CA VAL A 153 -11.73 -9.88 2.11
C VAL A 153 -10.86 -10.49 3.19
N MET A 154 -9.85 -9.73 3.62
CA MET A 154 -9.01 -10.11 4.75
C MET A 154 -9.52 -9.45 6.02
N LYS A 155 -9.85 -10.23 7.03
CA LYS A 155 -10.33 -9.76 8.35
C LYS A 155 -9.17 -9.78 9.33
N ILE A 156 -8.49 -8.64 9.50
CA ILE A 156 -7.23 -8.57 10.26
C ILE A 156 -7.40 -9.03 11.71
N GLN A 157 -8.55 -8.76 12.34
CA GLN A 157 -8.82 -9.21 13.72
C GLN A 157 -8.85 -10.74 13.89
N GLU A 158 -9.04 -11.50 12.83
CA GLU A 158 -9.11 -12.97 12.91
C GLU A 158 -7.73 -13.61 12.98
N TYR A 159 -6.67 -12.92 12.51
CA TYR A 159 -5.30 -13.43 12.58
C TYR A 159 -4.70 -13.23 13.96
N ASP A 160 -4.34 -14.32 14.61
CA ASP A 160 -3.54 -14.25 15.84
C ASP A 160 -2.03 -14.17 15.55
N ALA A 161 -1.25 -13.93 16.61
CA ALA A 161 0.20 -13.79 16.46
C ALA A 161 0.87 -15.06 15.89
N GLU A 162 0.37 -16.26 16.22
CA GLU A 162 0.91 -17.50 15.70
C GLU A 162 0.70 -17.64 14.20
N GLU A 163 -0.51 -17.30 13.73
CA GLU A 163 -0.85 -17.32 12.31
C GLU A 163 -0.07 -16.26 11.53
N ILE A 164 0.04 -15.03 12.08
CA ILE A 164 0.82 -13.94 11.47
C ILE A 164 2.25 -14.41 11.20
N PHE A 165 2.93 -14.97 12.21
CA PHE A 165 4.30 -15.41 12.04
C PHE A 165 4.42 -16.68 11.19
N ARG A 166 3.50 -17.64 11.34
CA ARG A 166 3.50 -18.88 10.55
C ARG A 166 3.33 -18.63 9.05
N LYS A 167 2.49 -17.64 8.70
CA LYS A 167 2.19 -17.24 7.31
C LYS A 167 3.07 -16.09 6.81
N ASN A 168 4.01 -15.63 7.63
CA ASN A 168 4.87 -14.47 7.36
C ASN A 168 4.09 -13.17 7.10
N LEU A 169 2.91 -13.00 7.68
CA LEU A 169 2.06 -11.83 7.52
C LEU A 169 2.51 -10.65 8.40
N LEU A 170 3.82 -10.36 8.42
CA LEU A 170 4.41 -9.35 9.32
C LEU A 170 3.85 -7.95 9.10
N PHE A 171 3.37 -7.67 7.89
CA PHE A 171 2.65 -6.43 7.54
C PHE A 171 1.44 -6.17 8.45
N LEU A 172 0.82 -7.21 9.00
CA LEU A 172 -0.37 -7.08 9.85
C LEU A 172 -0.04 -6.77 11.31
N ILE A 173 1.22 -6.88 11.75
CA ILE A 173 1.61 -6.66 13.17
C ILE A 173 1.20 -5.30 13.69
N PRO A 174 1.36 -4.17 12.98
CA PRO A 174 0.89 -2.87 13.44
C PRO A 174 -0.60 -2.83 13.77
N PHE A 175 -1.40 -3.56 13.02
CA PHE A 175 -2.85 -3.59 13.16
C PHE A 175 -3.35 -4.69 14.12
N HIS A 176 -2.47 -5.53 14.64
CA HIS A 176 -2.86 -6.67 15.48
C HIS A 176 -3.58 -6.25 16.78
N LEU A 177 -3.38 -5.00 17.25
CA LEU A 177 -4.04 -4.48 18.45
C LEU A 177 -5.57 -4.40 18.30
N PHE A 178 -6.10 -4.25 17.09
CA PHE A 178 -7.54 -4.27 16.81
C PHE A 178 -8.23 -5.54 17.32
N ARG A 179 -7.52 -6.66 17.37
CA ARG A 179 -8.02 -7.93 17.89
C ARG A 179 -8.45 -7.84 19.36
N TYR A 180 -7.84 -6.94 20.13
CA TYR A 180 -8.06 -6.78 21.56
C TYR A 180 -8.85 -5.51 21.91
N GLU A 181 -9.30 -4.75 20.92
CA GLU A 181 -9.99 -3.48 21.13
C GLU A 181 -11.20 -3.60 22.06
N LYS A 182 -11.95 -4.70 21.97
CA LYS A 182 -13.13 -4.97 22.81
C LYS A 182 -12.79 -5.23 24.29
N ASP A 183 -11.54 -5.57 24.56
CA ASP A 183 -11.07 -5.90 25.91
C ASP A 183 -10.40 -4.70 26.61
N PHE A 184 -10.28 -3.54 25.96
CA PHE A 184 -9.55 -2.39 26.50
C PHE A 184 -10.16 -1.85 27.79
N ASP A 185 -11.49 -1.75 27.86
CA ASP A 185 -12.19 -1.35 29.10
C ASP A 185 -11.85 -2.24 30.29
N ASP A 186 -11.73 -3.52 30.03
CA ASP A 186 -11.37 -4.51 31.03
C ASP A 186 -9.89 -4.43 31.40
N CYS A 187 -9.00 -4.31 30.41
CA CYS A 187 -7.57 -4.16 30.62
C CYS A 187 -7.23 -2.87 31.40
N GLU A 188 -7.98 -1.78 31.18
CA GLU A 188 -7.78 -0.53 31.90
C GLU A 188 -8.12 -0.64 33.40
N LYS A 189 -9.07 -1.50 33.75
CA LYS A 189 -9.55 -1.69 35.13
C LYS A 189 -8.89 -2.85 35.86
N ASP A 190 -8.44 -3.88 35.11
CA ASP A 190 -7.90 -5.14 35.63
C ASP A 190 -6.43 -5.30 35.23
N GLY A 191 -5.53 -5.12 36.22
CA GLY A 191 -4.09 -5.25 36.00
C GLY A 191 -3.66 -6.64 35.52
N GLU A 192 -4.40 -7.72 35.86
CA GLU A 192 -4.07 -9.07 35.38
C GLU A 192 -4.35 -9.24 33.87
N LYS A 193 -5.48 -8.67 33.39
CA LYS A 193 -5.81 -8.64 31.96
C LYS A 193 -4.81 -7.80 31.18
N LEU A 194 -4.43 -6.64 31.72
CA LEU A 194 -3.38 -5.81 31.14
C LEU A 194 -2.04 -6.55 31.03
N GLN A 195 -1.62 -7.28 32.07
CA GLN A 195 -0.38 -8.06 32.03
C GLN A 195 -0.44 -9.16 30.99
N LYS A 196 -1.59 -9.81 30.79
CA LYS A 196 -1.76 -10.80 29.71
C LYS A 196 -1.61 -10.16 28.32
N LEU A 197 -2.16 -8.97 28.10
CA LEU A 197 -2.00 -8.24 26.85
C LEU A 197 -0.52 -7.84 26.62
N LYS A 198 0.14 -7.30 27.64
CA LYS A 198 1.57 -6.96 27.60
C LYS A 198 2.44 -8.19 27.27
N ALA A 199 2.14 -9.34 27.89
CA ALA A 199 2.88 -10.58 27.60
C ALA A 199 2.77 -11.04 26.15
N LYS A 200 1.59 -10.85 25.53
CA LYS A 200 1.40 -11.13 24.09
C LYS A 200 2.27 -10.24 23.21
N TYR A 201 2.32 -8.93 23.52
CA TYR A 201 3.16 -7.99 22.77
C TYR A 201 4.64 -8.22 23.00
N ALA A 202 5.07 -8.54 24.23
CA ALA A 202 6.45 -8.93 24.52
C ALA A 202 6.85 -10.18 23.72
N ALA A 203 5.94 -11.13 23.54
CA ALA A 203 6.20 -12.33 22.71
C ALA A 203 6.34 -11.97 21.22
N ILE A 204 5.52 -11.04 20.71
CA ILE A 204 5.64 -10.52 19.33
C ILE A 204 7.01 -9.86 19.15
N MET A 205 7.41 -8.96 20.06
CA MET A 205 8.71 -8.29 19.99
C MET A 205 9.88 -9.28 19.99
N LYS A 206 9.84 -10.28 20.87
CA LYS A 206 10.85 -11.34 20.92
C LYS A 206 10.94 -12.12 19.61
N ARG A 207 9.81 -12.37 18.95
CA ARG A 207 9.81 -13.08 17.64
C ARG A 207 10.36 -12.19 16.53
N LEU A 208 10.08 -10.89 16.52
CA LEU A 208 10.68 -9.94 15.57
C LEU A 208 12.21 -9.85 15.78
N GLU A 209 12.67 -9.84 17.02
CA GLU A 209 14.11 -9.92 17.32
C GLU A 209 14.73 -11.20 16.75
N ALA A 210 14.11 -12.36 16.98
CA ALA A 210 14.59 -13.62 16.45
C ALA A 210 14.62 -13.65 14.91
N LEU A 211 13.68 -13.01 14.23
CA LEU A 211 13.69 -12.88 12.76
C LEU A 211 14.85 -11.99 12.28
N GLN A 212 15.13 -10.89 12.99
CA GLN A 212 16.28 -10.04 12.70
C GLN A 212 17.61 -10.79 12.93
N ASP A 213 17.75 -11.50 14.05
CA ASP A 213 18.95 -12.30 14.36
C ASP A 213 19.19 -13.38 13.30
N ALA A 214 18.11 -13.95 12.76
CA ALA A 214 18.16 -14.94 11.67
C ALA A 214 18.35 -14.30 10.28
N VAL A 215 18.48 -12.96 10.18
CA VAL A 215 18.60 -12.21 8.94
C VAL A 215 17.40 -12.41 7.99
N ALA A 216 16.26 -12.79 8.55
CA ALA A 216 15.01 -12.93 7.79
C ALA A 216 14.32 -11.59 7.55
N ILE A 217 14.56 -10.62 8.42
CA ILE A 217 14.22 -9.19 8.24
C ILE A 217 15.43 -8.34 8.66
N ASP A 218 15.58 -7.17 8.07
CA ASP A 218 16.62 -6.23 8.47
C ASP A 218 16.19 -5.36 9.67
N GLU A 219 17.12 -4.57 10.20
CA GLU A 219 16.86 -3.67 11.33
C GLU A 219 15.84 -2.58 10.95
N PHE A 220 15.89 -2.08 9.71
CA PHE A 220 14.98 -1.07 9.22
C PHE A 220 13.54 -1.60 9.20
N THR A 221 13.32 -2.76 8.60
CA THR A 221 12.01 -3.43 8.51
C THR A 221 11.43 -3.70 9.91
N LYS A 222 12.24 -4.28 10.83
CA LYS A 222 11.80 -4.47 12.22
C LYS A 222 11.38 -3.15 12.87
N ARG A 223 12.18 -2.11 12.71
CA ARG A 223 11.92 -0.80 13.29
C ARG A 223 10.66 -0.16 12.70
N ALA A 224 10.47 -0.24 11.39
CA ALA A 224 9.27 0.25 10.72
C ALA A 224 8.01 -0.43 11.27
N ILE A 225 8.00 -1.75 11.41
CA ILE A 225 6.88 -2.50 12.00
C ILE A 225 6.59 -2.00 13.43
N ILE A 226 7.61 -1.83 14.27
CA ILE A 226 7.44 -1.40 15.66
C ILE A 226 6.93 0.03 15.74
N ASP A 227 7.47 0.96 14.95
CA ASP A 227 7.07 2.37 14.94
C ASP A 227 5.62 2.52 14.46
N MET A 228 5.23 1.77 13.43
CA MET A 228 3.85 1.73 12.95
C MET A 228 2.91 1.08 13.97
N ALA A 229 3.34 0.05 14.70
CA ALA A 229 2.56 -0.56 15.77
C ALA A 229 2.31 0.42 16.93
N LYS A 230 3.29 1.25 17.28
CA LYS A 230 3.13 2.32 18.27
C LYS A 230 2.15 3.39 17.80
N GLU A 231 2.23 3.78 16.52
CA GLU A 231 1.32 4.77 15.96
C GLU A 231 -0.14 4.29 16.02
N VAL A 232 -0.38 3.04 15.61
CA VAL A 232 -1.71 2.42 15.77
C VAL A 232 -2.13 2.35 17.23
N THR A 233 -1.21 2.00 18.14
CA THR A 233 -1.52 1.91 19.59
C THR A 233 -1.98 3.24 20.14
N ARG A 234 -1.29 4.34 19.85
CA ARG A 234 -1.67 5.69 20.30
C ARG A 234 -3.06 6.09 19.82
N HIS A 235 -3.38 5.81 18.57
CA HIS A 235 -4.68 6.18 18.02
C HIS A 235 -5.80 5.27 18.51
N LEU A 236 -5.55 3.97 18.61
CA LEU A 236 -6.57 2.99 18.97
C LEU A 236 -6.84 2.97 20.48
N ALA A 237 -5.77 3.04 21.28
CA ALA A 237 -5.84 2.95 22.73
C ALA A 237 -5.75 4.31 23.44
N GLY A 238 -5.73 5.44 22.74
CA GLY A 238 -5.50 6.78 23.32
C GLY A 238 -6.52 7.25 24.36
N LYS A 239 -7.63 6.53 24.55
CA LYS A 239 -8.61 6.73 25.66
C LYS A 239 -8.33 5.83 26.87
N TYR A 240 -7.38 4.90 26.76
CA TYR A 240 -7.04 3.85 27.70
C TYR A 240 -5.56 3.96 28.07
N GLU A 241 -5.26 4.90 29.00
CA GLU A 241 -3.89 5.29 29.33
C GLU A 241 -3.00 4.11 29.73
N LYS A 242 -3.52 3.19 30.58
CA LYS A 242 -2.75 2.02 31.00
C LYS A 242 -2.54 1.01 29.88
N VAL A 243 -3.50 0.88 28.97
CA VAL A 243 -3.38 0.00 27.80
C VAL A 243 -2.33 0.57 26.86
N GLU A 244 -2.42 1.86 26.52
CA GLU A 244 -1.46 2.55 25.65
C GLU A 244 -0.04 2.44 26.21
N GLU A 245 0.20 2.94 27.44
CA GLU A 245 1.51 2.89 28.08
C GLU A 245 2.01 1.45 28.27
N GLY A 246 1.09 0.57 28.65
CA GLY A 246 1.39 -0.84 28.87
C GLY A 246 1.90 -1.53 27.61
N VAL A 247 1.23 -1.37 26.48
CA VAL A 247 1.61 -1.95 25.18
C VAL A 247 2.86 -1.27 24.65
N GLU A 248 2.95 0.06 24.65
CA GLU A 248 4.13 0.79 24.19
C GLU A 248 5.39 0.42 24.98
N SER A 249 5.27 0.19 26.32
CA SER A 249 6.41 -0.22 27.14
C SER A 249 7.04 -1.53 26.68
N THR A 250 6.27 -2.43 26.08
CA THR A 250 6.78 -3.71 25.55
C THR A 250 7.50 -3.55 24.21
N MET A 251 7.22 -2.46 23.50
CA MET A 251 7.83 -2.11 22.21
C MET A 251 9.09 -1.23 22.35
N GLY A 252 9.70 -1.16 23.54
CA GLY A 252 10.91 -0.38 23.80
C GLY A 252 10.68 1.05 24.31
N GLY A 253 9.49 1.36 24.89
CA GLY A 253 9.17 2.64 25.53
C GLY A 253 9.02 3.82 24.57
N LYS A 254 8.93 5.06 25.09
CA LYS A 254 8.90 6.29 24.26
C LYS A 254 10.19 6.39 23.46
N ILE A 255 10.09 6.18 22.16
CA ILE A 255 11.20 6.48 21.25
C ILE A 255 11.37 8.00 21.24
N LEU A 256 12.61 8.46 21.34
CA LEU A 256 13.00 9.79 20.88
C LEU A 256 12.69 9.86 19.38
N ASN A 257 11.48 10.34 19.10
CA ASN A 257 10.88 10.34 17.78
C ASN A 257 11.47 11.46 16.91
N TYR A 258 11.48 11.20 15.64
CA TYR A 258 11.56 12.10 14.50
C TYR A 258 12.86 12.22 13.73
N GLU A 259 14.03 12.03 14.28
CA GLU A 259 15.24 12.20 13.45
C GLU A 259 15.31 11.24 12.26
N ALA A 260 14.91 9.97 12.43
CA ALA A 260 14.97 9.01 11.33
C ALA A 260 13.89 9.24 10.25
N LYS A 261 12.67 9.65 10.66
CA LYS A 261 11.58 9.98 9.71
C LYS A 261 11.87 11.30 9.01
N ASP A 262 12.43 12.28 9.74
CA ASP A 262 12.80 13.57 9.17
C ASP A 262 14.03 13.45 8.25
N ILE A 263 15.05 12.70 8.64
CA ILE A 263 16.22 12.39 7.79
C ILE A 263 15.76 11.65 6.53
N ARG A 264 14.85 10.69 6.66
CA ARG A 264 14.35 9.96 5.51
C ARG A 264 13.44 10.79 4.60
N ASN A 265 12.51 11.56 5.17
CA ASN A 265 11.66 12.47 4.40
C ASN A 265 12.50 13.54 3.71
N GLN A 266 13.55 14.01 4.36
CA GLN A 266 14.50 14.93 3.78
C GLN A 266 15.32 14.26 2.66
N ALA A 267 15.82 13.04 2.86
CA ALA A 267 16.54 12.28 1.84
C ALA A 267 15.63 11.92 0.63
N LEU A 268 14.35 11.57 0.87
CA LEU A 268 13.38 11.35 -0.20
C LEU A 268 13.01 12.64 -0.94
N ALA A 269 12.89 13.76 -0.22
CA ALA A 269 12.65 15.06 -0.83
C ALA A 269 13.87 15.53 -1.65
N GLU A 270 15.06 15.34 -1.12
CA GLU A 270 16.32 15.62 -1.81
C GLU A 270 16.48 14.72 -3.04
N GLY A 271 16.29 13.40 -2.92
CA GLY A 271 16.36 12.47 -4.04
C GLY A 271 15.32 12.75 -5.14
N ARG A 272 14.08 13.17 -4.75
CA ARG A 272 13.08 13.63 -5.72
C ARG A 272 13.45 14.96 -6.37
N ALA A 273 14.05 15.88 -5.62
CA ALA A 273 14.53 17.15 -6.15
C ALA A 273 15.71 16.95 -7.12
N GLU A 274 16.67 16.10 -6.77
CA GLU A 274 17.78 15.70 -7.62
C GLU A 274 17.30 14.98 -8.88
N GLY A 275 16.41 13.98 -8.75
CA GLY A 275 15.84 13.27 -9.91
C GLY A 275 15.04 14.19 -10.85
N ARG A 276 14.32 15.20 -10.30
CA ARG A 276 13.68 16.23 -11.13
C ARG A 276 14.69 17.14 -11.81
N ALA A 277 15.73 17.55 -11.10
CA ALA A 277 16.80 18.40 -11.64
C ALA A 277 17.55 17.68 -12.77
N GLU A 278 17.95 16.42 -12.56
CA GLU A 278 18.60 15.58 -13.57
C GLU A 278 17.68 15.34 -14.78
N GLY A 279 16.40 15.01 -14.54
CA GLY A 279 15.41 14.83 -15.60
C GLY A 279 15.23 16.10 -16.44
N THR A 280 15.18 17.26 -15.79
CA THR A 280 15.08 18.56 -16.44
C THR A 280 16.34 18.88 -17.26
N GLU A 281 17.51 18.65 -16.69
CA GLU A 281 18.79 18.86 -17.38
C GLU A 281 18.91 17.96 -18.62
N ARG A 282 18.55 16.68 -18.48
CA ARG A 282 18.52 15.73 -19.63
C ARG A 282 17.54 16.17 -20.72
N ALA A 283 16.36 16.68 -20.33
CA ALA A 283 15.38 17.19 -21.26
C ALA A 283 15.88 18.42 -22.03
N PHE A 284 16.50 19.39 -21.33
CA PHE A 284 17.12 20.56 -21.97
C PHE A 284 18.25 20.17 -22.91
N LYS A 285 19.10 19.24 -22.50
CA LYS A 285 20.20 18.74 -23.32
C LYS A 285 19.69 18.03 -24.58
N LEU A 286 18.61 17.28 -24.47
CA LEU A 286 17.94 16.68 -25.63
C LEU A 286 17.41 17.74 -26.61
N ILE A 287 16.74 18.79 -26.10
CA ILE A 287 16.23 19.89 -26.93
C ILE A 287 17.39 20.59 -27.66
N GLU A 288 18.51 20.84 -26.98
CA GLU A 288 19.69 21.45 -27.58
C GLU A 288 20.27 20.57 -28.72
N LEU A 289 20.35 19.26 -28.50
CA LEU A 289 20.86 18.31 -29.51
C LEU A 289 19.89 18.18 -30.70
N LEU A 290 18.58 18.16 -30.45
CA LEU A 290 17.56 18.20 -31.50
C LEU A 290 17.61 19.50 -32.33
N HIS A 291 17.90 20.63 -31.66
CA HIS A 291 18.09 21.92 -32.35
C HIS A 291 19.34 21.89 -33.26
N LYS A 292 20.46 21.38 -32.75
CA LYS A 292 21.72 21.22 -33.57
C LYS A 292 21.50 20.34 -34.79
N ASP A 293 20.69 19.30 -34.65
CA ASP A 293 20.36 18.36 -35.72
C ASP A 293 19.24 18.85 -36.67
N GLY A 294 18.69 20.06 -36.40
CA GLY A 294 17.57 20.61 -37.19
C GLY A 294 16.25 19.87 -37.04
N ARG A 295 16.08 19.16 -35.94
CA ARG A 295 14.93 18.27 -35.65
C ARG A 295 14.02 18.83 -34.55
N LEU A 296 13.79 20.14 -34.53
CA LEU A 296 12.86 20.80 -33.59
C LEU A 296 11.41 20.31 -33.74
N ASP A 297 11.06 19.75 -34.90
CA ASP A 297 9.79 19.08 -35.17
C ASP A 297 9.49 17.93 -34.20
N LEU A 298 10.51 17.34 -33.58
CA LEU A 298 10.35 16.25 -32.60
C LEU A 298 10.10 16.73 -31.18
N VAL A 299 10.35 17.98 -30.83
CA VAL A 299 10.27 18.46 -29.45
C VAL A 299 8.87 18.28 -28.86
N GLU A 300 7.84 18.63 -29.60
CA GLU A 300 6.45 18.47 -29.17
C GLU A 300 6.04 16.99 -29.05
N ARG A 301 6.54 16.15 -29.95
CA ARG A 301 6.28 14.71 -29.93
C ARG A 301 6.97 14.02 -28.76
N VAL A 302 8.22 14.40 -28.47
CA VAL A 302 8.99 13.88 -27.33
C VAL A 302 8.37 14.23 -25.99
N ALA A 303 7.74 15.39 -25.89
CA ALA A 303 7.03 15.80 -24.67
C ALA A 303 5.82 14.91 -24.33
N ASN A 304 5.25 14.24 -25.36
CA ASN A 304 4.02 13.44 -25.23
C ASN A 304 4.24 11.93 -25.55
N ASP A 305 5.48 11.50 -25.83
CA ASP A 305 5.81 10.11 -26.20
C ASP A 305 7.06 9.64 -25.44
N GLU A 306 6.82 8.94 -24.34
CA GLU A 306 7.87 8.45 -23.44
C GLU A 306 8.80 7.41 -24.12
N GLN A 307 8.28 6.60 -25.06
CA GLN A 307 9.08 5.64 -25.79
C GLN A 307 10.04 6.35 -26.77
N LEU A 308 9.54 7.35 -27.48
CA LEU A 308 10.35 8.20 -28.34
C LEU A 308 11.41 8.95 -27.55
N GLN A 309 11.06 9.44 -26.36
CA GLN A 309 11.98 10.10 -25.43
C GLN A 309 13.13 9.17 -25.02
N LYS A 310 12.82 7.94 -24.59
CA LYS A 310 13.82 6.93 -24.22
C LYS A 310 14.75 6.56 -25.40
N GLN A 311 14.19 6.39 -26.59
CA GLN A 311 14.98 6.11 -27.79
C GLN A 311 15.93 7.25 -28.14
N LEU A 312 15.51 8.50 -28.01
CA LEU A 312 16.34 9.66 -28.28
C LEU A 312 17.40 9.87 -27.22
N PHE A 313 17.11 9.63 -25.94
CA PHE A 313 18.12 9.62 -24.88
C PHE A 313 19.24 8.60 -25.18
N GLN A 314 18.87 7.37 -25.56
CA GLN A 314 19.84 6.37 -25.97
C GLN A 314 20.64 6.78 -27.21
N LYS A 315 19.97 7.35 -28.21
CA LYS A 315 20.61 7.78 -29.45
C LYS A 315 21.63 8.88 -29.21
N TYR A 316 21.35 9.82 -28.33
CA TYR A 316 22.23 10.97 -28.05
C TYR A 316 23.17 10.73 -26.85
N GLY A 317 23.07 9.59 -26.17
CA GLY A 317 23.94 9.23 -25.06
C GLY A 317 23.76 10.09 -23.80
N ILE A 318 22.50 10.47 -23.50
CA ILE A 318 22.14 11.31 -22.37
C ILE A 318 21.10 10.66 -21.47
#